data_b62b187fea1649e29a845d85d0f5201f
#
_entry.id   b62b187fea1649e29a845d85d0f5201f
#
_cell.length_a   1.000
_cell.length_b   1.000
_cell.length_c   1.000
_cell.angle_alpha   90.00
_cell.angle_beta   90.00
_cell.angle_gamma   90.00
#
_symmetry.space_group_name_H-M   'P 1'
#
loop_
_entity.id
_entity.type
_entity.pdbx_description
1 polymer ?
#
loop_
_entity_poly.entity_id
_entity_poly.type
_entity_poly.pdbx_seq_one_letter_code
_entity_poly.pdbx_strand_id
1 'polypeptide(L)'
;RVYFVESNSSSLRNQPTSRIASNNLWSSLRLVALNQNTGVKIWSKAININKSNYPVVFFLAYAKSRLVLSYTTNRYYVDAYSSVSGSKVWSKNHSWNRDHHGGHMYHPLIVGDAVIVEPYGYKLSNGVVVHRGLPARGGCSTMSASKNTVHYINWDYDKGSMYFWDLNDNRRRLMVGSRSSCWLSLISGNGMILSPTASSGCRCRYP
;
A
#
# COMPACT_ATOMS: atom_id res chain seq x y z
N ARG A 1 11.04 4.83 -17.81
CA ARG A 1 11.83 3.94 -16.94
C ARG A 1 10.94 2.84 -16.38
N VAL A 2 11.50 1.67 -16.15
CA VAL A 2 10.87 0.57 -15.41
C VAL A 2 11.56 0.45 -14.04
N TYR A 3 10.77 0.31 -12.99
CA TYR A 3 11.26 0.18 -11.62
C TYR A 3 10.77 -1.13 -11.00
N PHE A 4 11.65 -1.79 -10.28
CA PHE A 4 11.31 -3.02 -9.56
C PHE A 4 12.26 -3.24 -8.39
N VAL A 5 11.90 -4.18 -7.55
CA VAL A 5 12.76 -4.70 -6.48
C VAL A 5 13.19 -6.10 -6.86
N GLU A 6 14.48 -6.36 -6.80
CA GLU A 6 15.07 -7.68 -7.00
C GLU A 6 15.74 -8.19 -5.73
N SER A 7 15.77 -9.50 -5.56
CA SER A 7 16.62 -10.15 -4.58
C SER A 7 17.82 -10.77 -5.31
N ASN A 8 19.01 -10.39 -4.89
CA ASN A 8 20.27 -10.97 -5.38
C ASN A 8 20.73 -12.19 -4.60
N SER A 9 19.85 -12.81 -3.83
CA SER A 9 20.16 -14.04 -3.11
C SER A 9 20.43 -15.18 -4.08
N SER A 10 21.65 -15.69 -4.10
CA SER A 10 22.05 -16.80 -4.98
C SER A 10 21.25 -18.08 -4.71
N SER A 11 20.87 -18.31 -3.45
CA SER A 11 20.07 -19.47 -3.05
C SER A 11 18.65 -19.49 -3.63
N LEU A 12 18.17 -18.36 -4.19
CA LEU A 12 16.81 -18.24 -4.72
C LEU A 12 16.75 -18.24 -6.25
N ARG A 13 17.87 -18.03 -6.92
CA ARG A 13 17.89 -17.88 -8.39
C ARG A 13 17.36 -19.08 -9.17
N ASN A 14 17.51 -20.26 -8.60
CA ASN A 14 17.19 -21.54 -9.25
C ASN A 14 16.02 -22.27 -8.56
N GLN A 15 15.19 -21.59 -7.81
CA GLN A 15 14.03 -22.24 -7.20
C GLN A 15 12.93 -22.49 -8.23
N PRO A 16 12.51 -23.73 -8.43
CA PRO A 16 11.55 -24.09 -9.48
C PRO A 16 10.09 -23.75 -9.12
N THR A 17 9.84 -23.18 -7.94
CA THR A 17 8.49 -22.93 -7.45
C THR A 17 8.12 -21.46 -7.54
N SER A 18 6.88 -21.17 -7.87
CA SER A 18 6.31 -19.82 -7.85
C SER A 18 6.14 -19.26 -6.44
N ARG A 19 6.19 -20.09 -5.39
CA ARG A 19 6.07 -19.69 -3.99
C ARG A 19 7.42 -19.80 -3.30
N ILE A 20 8.02 -18.65 -3.01
CA ILE A 20 9.28 -18.57 -2.29
C ILE A 20 8.97 -18.36 -0.81
N ALA A 21 9.11 -19.43 -0.01
CA ALA A 21 8.91 -19.41 1.44
C ALA A 21 10.25 -19.31 2.20
N SER A 22 11.26 -18.68 1.60
CA SER A 22 12.58 -18.57 2.19
C SER A 22 12.86 -17.17 2.69
N ASN A 23 13.40 -17.09 3.90
CA ASN A 23 13.84 -15.83 4.51
C ASN A 23 14.98 -15.16 3.73
N ASN A 24 15.71 -15.95 2.95
CA ASN A 24 16.75 -15.46 2.05
C ASN A 24 16.19 -14.55 0.94
N LEU A 25 14.88 -14.59 0.65
CA LEU A 25 14.24 -13.66 -0.27
C LEU A 25 14.50 -12.20 0.11
N TRP A 26 14.52 -11.92 1.41
CA TRP A 26 14.67 -10.57 1.95
C TRP A 26 16.12 -10.16 2.17
N SER A 27 17.06 -11.03 1.87
CA SER A 27 18.48 -10.71 1.86
C SER A 27 18.88 -10.08 0.52
N SER A 28 19.82 -9.14 0.57
CA SER A 28 20.41 -8.56 -0.66
C SER A 28 19.40 -7.94 -1.62
N LEU A 29 18.37 -7.29 -1.10
CA LEU A 29 17.37 -6.58 -1.90
C LEU A 29 17.96 -5.33 -2.54
N ARG A 30 17.55 -5.08 -3.77
CA ARG A 30 17.93 -3.90 -4.54
C ARG A 30 16.72 -3.28 -5.22
N LEU A 31 16.63 -1.96 -5.14
CA LEU A 31 15.75 -1.17 -5.97
C LEU A 31 16.48 -0.85 -7.28
N VAL A 32 15.85 -1.13 -8.40
CA VAL A 32 16.45 -1.06 -9.73
C VAL A 32 15.64 -0.18 -10.65
N ALA A 33 16.33 0.59 -11.48
CA ALA A 33 15.74 1.32 -12.59
C ALA A 33 16.38 0.92 -13.91
N LEU A 34 15.55 0.58 -14.88
CA LEU A 34 15.97 0.30 -16.26
C LEU A 34 15.45 1.37 -17.20
N ASN A 35 16.17 1.56 -18.29
CA ASN A 35 15.64 2.25 -19.44
C ASN A 35 14.55 1.37 -20.09
N GLN A 36 13.33 1.90 -20.23
CA GLN A 36 12.19 1.15 -20.74
C GLN A 36 12.34 0.72 -22.21
N ASN A 37 13.14 1.43 -23.01
CA ASN A 37 13.29 1.14 -24.43
C ASN A 37 14.44 0.17 -24.70
N THR A 38 15.50 0.22 -23.91
CA THR A 38 16.72 -0.55 -24.14
C THR A 38 16.94 -1.67 -23.13
N GLY A 39 16.23 -1.68 -22.00
CA GLY A 39 16.47 -2.59 -20.89
C GLY A 39 17.77 -2.32 -20.11
N VAL A 40 18.56 -1.33 -20.53
CA VAL A 40 19.84 -1.02 -19.87
C VAL A 40 19.58 -0.47 -18.48
N LYS A 41 20.35 -0.97 -17.52
CA LYS A 41 20.28 -0.53 -16.11
C LYS A 41 20.79 0.90 -15.98
N ILE A 42 19.92 1.79 -15.46
CA ILE A 42 20.25 3.19 -15.17
C ILE A 42 20.93 3.30 -13.81
N TRP A 43 20.31 2.67 -12.80
CA TRP A 43 20.87 2.59 -11.45
C TRP A 43 20.32 1.37 -10.70
N SER A 44 21.05 0.97 -9.65
CA SER A 44 20.65 -0.07 -8.72
C SER A 44 21.13 0.30 -7.32
N LYS A 45 20.25 0.31 -6.35
CA LYS A 45 20.53 0.70 -4.96
C LYS A 45 20.13 -0.41 -4.00
N ALA A 46 21.02 -0.74 -3.06
CA ALA A 46 20.68 -1.66 -1.98
C ALA A 46 19.56 -1.04 -1.11
N ILE A 47 18.60 -1.86 -0.74
CA ILE A 47 17.55 -1.52 0.23
C ILE A 47 17.67 -2.46 1.42
N ASN A 48 17.71 -1.86 2.62
CA ASN A 48 17.76 -2.60 3.86
C ASN A 48 16.37 -2.56 4.48
N ILE A 49 15.73 -3.73 4.55
CA ILE A 49 14.51 -3.90 5.32
C ILE A 49 14.87 -4.44 6.71
N ASN A 50 14.04 -4.09 7.70
CA ASN A 50 14.21 -4.65 9.04
C ASN A 50 13.94 -6.17 8.99
N LYS A 51 14.96 -6.96 9.29
CA LYS A 51 14.93 -8.43 9.17
C LYS A 51 14.44 -9.15 10.44
N SER A 52 14.13 -8.42 11.51
CA SER A 52 13.72 -9.05 12.78
C SER A 52 12.39 -9.82 12.67
N ASN A 53 11.56 -9.46 11.70
CA ASN A 53 10.38 -10.20 11.30
C ASN A 53 10.21 -10.05 9.79
N TYR A 54 9.87 -11.13 9.10
CA TYR A 54 9.75 -11.10 7.64
C TYR A 54 8.55 -10.27 7.18
N PRO A 55 8.71 -9.52 6.08
CA PRO A 55 7.61 -8.76 5.52
C PRO A 55 6.43 -9.66 5.14
N VAL A 56 5.24 -9.26 5.58
CA VAL A 56 3.98 -9.87 5.14
C VAL A 56 3.48 -9.17 3.87
N VAL A 57 3.75 -7.87 3.79
CA VAL A 57 3.32 -7.00 2.70
C VAL A 57 4.54 -6.26 2.18
N PHE A 58 4.63 -6.16 0.85
CA PHE A 58 5.73 -5.46 0.18
C PHE A 58 5.23 -4.86 -1.14
N PHE A 59 5.16 -3.53 -1.21
CA PHE A 59 4.64 -2.83 -2.38
C PHE A 59 5.58 -1.73 -2.83
N LEU A 60 5.64 -1.53 -4.14
CA LEU A 60 6.32 -0.42 -4.78
C LEU A 60 5.33 0.38 -5.62
N ALA A 61 5.25 1.68 -5.37
CA ALA A 61 4.44 2.61 -6.14
C ALA A 61 5.29 3.77 -6.67
N TYR A 62 4.84 4.39 -7.76
CA TYR A 62 5.51 5.55 -8.36
C TYR A 62 4.55 6.72 -8.51
N ALA A 63 4.98 7.89 -8.09
CA ALA A 63 4.32 9.17 -8.40
C ALA A 63 5.30 10.34 -8.27
N LYS A 64 5.14 11.35 -9.11
CA LYS A 64 5.83 12.64 -9.01
C LYS A 64 7.34 12.50 -8.70
N SER A 65 8.05 11.69 -9.46
CA SER A 65 9.48 11.43 -9.30
C SER A 65 9.88 10.79 -7.96
N ARG A 66 8.93 10.17 -7.27
CA ARG A 66 9.17 9.37 -6.07
C ARG A 66 8.78 7.92 -6.30
N LEU A 67 9.61 7.03 -5.78
CA LEU A 67 9.28 5.63 -5.60
C LEU A 67 8.95 5.43 -4.13
N VAL A 68 7.76 4.96 -3.84
CA VAL A 68 7.30 4.67 -2.48
C VAL A 68 7.36 3.17 -2.29
N LEU A 69 8.22 2.74 -1.39
CA LEU A 69 8.34 1.37 -0.95
C LEU A 69 7.64 1.23 0.40
N SER A 70 6.64 0.40 0.49
CA SER A 70 5.98 0.09 1.76
C SER A 70 6.06 -1.39 2.08
N TYR A 71 6.28 -1.71 3.34
CA TYR A 71 6.35 -3.08 3.81
C TYR A 71 6.00 -3.18 5.29
N THR A 72 5.56 -4.35 5.70
CA THR A 72 5.21 -4.66 7.08
C THR A 72 6.13 -5.72 7.64
N THR A 73 6.59 -5.51 8.86
CA THR A 73 7.23 -6.53 9.69
C THR A 73 6.50 -6.55 11.05
N ASN A 74 7.15 -6.12 12.15
CA ASN A 74 6.49 -5.79 13.41
C ASN A 74 5.84 -4.39 13.40
N ARG A 75 6.19 -3.55 12.42
CA ARG A 75 5.66 -2.22 12.17
C ARG A 75 5.35 -2.07 10.70
N TYR A 76 4.62 -1.01 10.36
CA TYR A 76 4.44 -0.57 9.00
C TYR A 76 5.54 0.43 8.64
N TYR A 77 6.27 0.16 7.59
CA TYR A 77 7.35 1.01 7.06
C TYR A 77 6.96 1.61 5.74
N VAL A 78 7.33 2.87 5.54
CA VAL A 78 7.14 3.60 4.29
C VAL A 78 8.41 4.36 3.99
N ASP A 79 9.07 3.99 2.92
CA ASP A 79 10.30 4.62 2.44
C ASP A 79 10.04 5.28 1.08
N ALA A 80 10.49 6.51 0.91
CA ALA A 80 10.47 7.17 -0.39
C ALA A 80 11.88 7.36 -0.94
N TYR A 81 12.01 7.06 -2.21
CA TYR A 81 13.25 7.17 -2.97
C TYR A 81 13.10 8.12 -4.15
N SER A 82 14.17 8.77 -4.55
CA SER A 82 14.22 9.50 -5.81
C SER A 82 14.16 8.52 -6.98
N SER A 83 13.22 8.67 -7.89
CA SER A 83 13.17 7.86 -9.10
C SER A 83 14.32 8.17 -10.08
N VAL A 84 14.97 9.31 -9.92
CA VAL A 84 16.10 9.74 -10.77
C VAL A 84 17.38 9.03 -10.36
N SER A 85 17.70 9.04 -9.06
CA SER A 85 18.99 8.56 -8.51
C SER A 85 18.91 7.28 -7.70
N GLY A 86 17.71 6.87 -7.26
CA GLY A 86 17.50 5.76 -6.33
C GLY A 86 17.89 6.09 -4.89
N SER A 87 18.26 7.33 -4.58
CA SER A 87 18.61 7.73 -3.21
C SER A 87 17.37 7.82 -2.33
N LYS A 88 17.47 7.36 -1.09
CA LYS A 88 16.40 7.48 -0.10
C LYS A 88 16.20 8.96 0.25
N VAL A 89 14.95 9.43 0.17
CA VAL A 89 14.56 10.81 0.45
C VAL A 89 14.06 10.95 1.88
N TRP A 90 13.18 10.04 2.29
CA TRP A 90 12.65 9.97 3.66
C TRP A 90 12.23 8.55 4.01
N SER A 91 12.06 8.31 5.30
CA SER A 91 11.61 7.04 5.87
C SER A 91 10.69 7.30 7.04
N LYS A 92 9.60 6.56 7.12
CA LYS A 92 8.63 6.59 8.22
C LYS A 92 8.25 5.18 8.63
N ASN A 93 7.87 5.04 9.87
CA ASN A 93 7.25 3.81 10.37
C ASN A 93 6.26 4.14 11.48
N HIS A 94 5.28 3.28 11.66
CA HIS A 94 4.27 3.39 12.71
C HIS A 94 3.77 2.01 13.12
N SER A 95 3.01 1.97 14.21
CA SER A 95 2.35 0.74 14.65
C SER A 95 1.37 0.27 13.60
N TRP A 96 1.26 -1.03 13.48
CA TRP A 96 0.42 -1.68 12.49
C TRP A 96 -0.54 -2.64 13.20
N ASN A 97 -1.83 -2.45 12.99
CA ASN A 97 -2.83 -3.38 13.45
C ASN A 97 -2.88 -4.57 12.49
N ARG A 98 -2.46 -5.72 12.97
CA ARG A 98 -2.62 -6.97 12.23
C ARG A 98 -4.10 -7.33 12.22
N ASP A 99 -4.70 -7.29 11.04
CA ASP A 99 -6.04 -7.84 10.84
C ASP A 99 -5.98 -9.36 10.63
N HIS A 100 -7.13 -9.98 10.47
CA HIS A 100 -7.25 -11.43 10.22
C HIS A 100 -6.55 -11.90 8.95
N HIS A 101 -6.22 -10.99 8.05
CA HIS A 101 -5.67 -11.27 6.73
C HIS A 101 -4.17 -10.95 6.66
N GLY A 102 -3.53 -10.68 7.79
CA GLY A 102 -2.09 -10.44 7.88
C GLY A 102 -1.63 -9.14 7.23
N GLY A 103 -2.53 -8.20 6.98
CA GLY A 103 -2.19 -6.87 6.44
C GLY A 103 -1.77 -6.85 4.97
N HIS A 104 -1.98 -7.94 4.22
CA HIS A 104 -1.58 -8.01 2.82
C HIS A 104 -2.36 -7.06 1.89
N MET A 105 -3.42 -6.44 2.40
CA MET A 105 -4.20 -5.44 1.67
C MET A 105 -3.71 -3.99 1.89
N TYR A 106 -2.67 -3.78 2.68
CA TYR A 106 -2.17 -2.46 3.02
C TYR A 106 -1.31 -1.83 1.92
N HIS A 107 -1.85 -1.74 0.71
CA HIS A 107 -1.23 -0.96 -0.34
C HIS A 107 -1.16 0.53 0.03
N PRO A 108 -0.05 1.22 -0.23
CA PRO A 108 -0.01 2.66 -0.11
C PRO A 108 -0.90 3.26 -1.20
N LEU A 109 -1.71 4.23 -0.81
CA LEU A 109 -2.54 4.99 -1.75
C LEU A 109 -1.89 6.35 -1.97
N ILE A 110 -1.69 6.76 -3.21
CA ILE A 110 -1.13 8.07 -3.52
C ILE A 110 -2.23 8.97 -4.07
N VAL A 111 -2.50 10.07 -3.36
CA VAL A 111 -3.51 11.06 -3.71
C VAL A 111 -2.87 12.44 -3.70
N GLY A 112 -2.86 13.10 -4.85
CA GLY A 112 -2.25 14.41 -4.98
C GLY A 112 -0.76 14.40 -4.61
N ASP A 113 -0.40 14.98 -3.47
CA ASP A 113 0.96 15.00 -2.92
C ASP A 113 1.06 14.21 -1.60
N ALA A 114 0.09 13.36 -1.30
CA ALA A 114 0.06 12.56 -0.09
C ALA A 114 0.16 11.06 -0.39
N VAL A 115 0.93 10.35 0.43
CA VAL A 115 0.95 8.89 0.55
C VAL A 115 0.12 8.53 1.75
N ILE A 116 -1.02 7.89 1.52
CA ILE A 116 -1.96 7.48 2.56
C ILE A 116 -1.65 6.04 2.95
N VAL A 117 -1.31 5.87 4.21
CA VAL A 117 -1.13 4.59 4.90
C VAL A 117 -1.63 4.77 6.32
N GLU A 118 -2.83 4.31 6.60
CA GLU A 118 -3.48 4.56 7.87
C GLU A 118 -2.62 4.17 9.08
N PRO A 119 -2.66 4.93 10.15
CA PRO A 119 -3.55 6.08 10.42
C PRO A 119 -3.02 7.41 9.89
N TYR A 120 -2.02 7.42 9.00
CA TYR A 120 -1.35 8.63 8.54
C TYR A 120 -1.44 8.83 7.04
N GLY A 121 -1.39 10.13 6.64
CA GLY A 121 -0.98 10.56 5.31
C GLY A 121 0.32 11.34 5.39
N TYR A 122 1.29 10.97 4.59
CA TYR A 122 2.60 11.60 4.53
C TYR A 122 2.76 12.40 3.25
N LYS A 123 3.31 13.60 3.34
CA LYS A 123 3.64 14.38 2.14
C LYS A 123 4.68 13.63 1.31
N LEU A 124 4.37 13.40 0.04
CA LEU A 124 5.17 12.58 -0.86
C LEU A 124 6.61 13.11 -1.03
N SER A 125 6.77 14.44 -0.99
CA SER A 125 8.05 15.09 -1.22
C SER A 125 9.06 14.91 -0.06
N ASN A 126 8.59 14.92 1.21
CA ASN A 126 9.47 14.98 2.39
C ASN A 126 9.01 14.14 3.60
N GLY A 127 7.89 13.43 3.51
CA GLY A 127 7.40 12.56 4.59
C GLY A 127 6.79 13.29 5.79
N VAL A 128 6.53 14.60 5.70
CA VAL A 128 5.79 15.32 6.75
C VAL A 128 4.37 14.77 6.83
N VAL A 129 3.86 14.55 8.04
CA VAL A 129 2.49 14.09 8.26
C VAL A 129 1.52 15.20 7.92
N VAL A 130 0.65 14.96 6.94
CA VAL A 130 -0.38 15.90 6.47
C VAL A 130 -1.80 15.45 6.84
N HIS A 131 -2.02 14.16 7.06
CA HIS A 131 -3.28 13.60 7.54
C HIS A 131 -3.03 12.70 8.73
N ARG A 132 -3.96 12.70 9.69
CA ARG A 132 -3.89 11.89 10.92
C ARG A 132 -5.25 11.31 11.25
N GLY A 133 -5.23 10.16 11.92
CA GLY A 133 -6.44 9.56 12.45
C GLY A 133 -7.31 8.86 11.42
N LEU A 134 -6.76 8.55 10.23
CA LEU A 134 -7.48 7.69 9.30
C LEU A 134 -7.76 6.35 9.98
N PRO A 135 -9.01 5.90 10.04
CA PRO A 135 -9.35 4.62 10.65
C PRO A 135 -8.67 3.47 9.92
N ALA A 136 -8.38 2.40 10.65
CA ALA A 136 -7.81 1.20 10.06
C ALA A 136 -8.77 0.59 9.03
N ARG A 137 -8.20 0.10 7.93
CA ARG A 137 -8.95 -0.73 6.97
C ARG A 137 -9.40 -2.01 7.65
N GLY A 138 -10.55 -2.52 7.23
CA GLY A 138 -11.06 -3.80 7.65
C GLY A 138 -11.24 -4.76 6.48
N GLY A 139 -11.12 -6.05 6.76
CA GLY A 139 -11.35 -7.08 5.77
C GLY A 139 -10.30 -7.16 4.67
N CYS A 140 -10.71 -7.60 3.49
CA CYS A 140 -9.83 -7.90 2.36
C CYS A 140 -9.80 -6.81 1.29
N SER A 141 -10.30 -5.61 1.56
CA SER A 141 -10.35 -4.54 0.55
C SER A 141 -9.16 -3.60 0.65
N THR A 142 -8.72 -3.09 -0.49
CA THR A 142 -7.76 -2.00 -0.57
C THR A 142 -8.49 -0.65 -0.57
N MET A 143 -7.78 0.42 -0.24
CA MET A 143 -8.30 1.77 -0.40
C MET A 143 -8.37 2.15 -1.88
N SER A 144 -9.37 2.96 -2.21
CA SER A 144 -9.40 3.77 -3.42
C SER A 144 -9.56 5.24 -3.08
N ALA A 145 -9.32 6.13 -4.01
CA ALA A 145 -9.46 7.55 -3.77
C ALA A 145 -9.91 8.33 -4.99
N SER A 146 -10.56 9.43 -4.72
CA SER A 146 -10.69 10.56 -5.62
C SER A 146 -9.71 11.68 -5.20
N LYS A 147 -9.81 12.83 -5.83
CA LYS A 147 -8.96 13.99 -5.51
C LYS A 147 -8.99 14.39 -4.03
N ASN A 148 -10.16 14.31 -3.40
CA ASN A 148 -10.39 14.86 -2.05
C ASN A 148 -10.88 13.82 -1.04
N THR A 149 -11.10 12.58 -1.44
CA THR A 149 -11.69 11.57 -0.57
C THR A 149 -11.00 10.22 -0.71
N VAL A 150 -10.85 9.52 0.41
CA VAL A 150 -10.38 8.12 0.45
C VAL A 150 -11.56 7.24 0.82
N HIS A 151 -11.68 6.12 0.13
CA HIS A 151 -12.78 5.17 0.27
C HIS A 151 -12.25 3.80 0.64
N TYR A 152 -12.84 3.18 1.64
CA TYR A 152 -12.45 1.85 2.10
C TYR A 152 -13.50 1.23 3.01
N ILE A 153 -13.33 -0.04 3.32
CA ILE A 153 -14.16 -0.77 4.28
C ILE A 153 -13.47 -0.72 5.65
N ASN A 154 -14.27 -0.53 6.68
CA ASN A 154 -13.84 -0.65 8.07
C ASN A 154 -14.77 -1.61 8.83
N TRP A 155 -14.21 -2.34 9.80
CA TRP A 155 -14.98 -3.31 10.59
C TRP A 155 -15.47 -2.77 11.93
N ASP A 156 -15.01 -1.57 12.32
CA ASP A 156 -15.20 -1.07 13.69
C ASP A 156 -16.66 -0.76 14.04
N TYR A 157 -17.52 -0.47 13.06
CA TYR A 157 -18.85 0.01 13.35
C TYR A 157 -19.97 -0.95 12.95
N ASP A 158 -19.92 -1.56 11.81
CA ASP A 158 -21.06 -2.36 11.32
C ASP A 158 -20.63 -3.50 10.40
N LYS A 159 -19.60 -4.22 10.83
CA LYS A 159 -19.08 -5.43 10.17
C LYS A 159 -18.94 -5.30 8.65
N GLY A 160 -18.32 -4.17 8.21
CA GLY A 160 -17.95 -4.00 6.82
C GLY A 160 -18.64 -2.85 6.08
N SER A 161 -19.07 -1.81 6.78
CA SER A 161 -19.57 -0.59 6.15
C SER A 161 -18.50 0.14 5.37
N MET A 162 -18.91 0.86 4.33
CA MET A 162 -18.01 1.72 3.57
C MET A 162 -17.79 3.04 4.30
N TYR A 163 -16.55 3.50 4.25
CA TYR A 163 -16.17 4.79 4.78
C TYR A 163 -15.60 5.69 3.72
N PHE A 164 -15.91 6.96 3.88
CA PHE A 164 -15.28 8.06 3.20
C PHE A 164 -14.45 8.84 4.21
N TRP A 165 -13.22 9.08 3.89
CA TRP A 165 -12.41 10.03 4.60
C TRP A 165 -12.22 11.24 3.71
N ASP A 166 -12.75 12.39 4.13
CA ASP A 166 -12.56 13.65 3.44
C ASP A 166 -11.18 14.23 3.78
N LEU A 167 -10.35 14.41 2.76
CA LEU A 167 -8.99 14.89 2.92
C LEU A 167 -8.92 16.41 3.19
N ASN A 168 -10.00 17.15 2.95
CA ASN A 168 -10.02 18.60 3.20
C ASN A 168 -10.30 18.93 4.67
N ASP A 169 -11.24 18.22 5.28
CA ASP A 169 -11.65 18.47 6.68
C ASP A 169 -11.16 17.39 7.66
N ASN A 170 -10.51 16.35 7.16
CA ASN A 170 -10.06 15.18 7.92
C ASN A 170 -11.19 14.50 8.70
N ARG A 171 -12.39 14.46 8.12
CA ARG A 171 -13.56 13.83 8.73
C ARG A 171 -13.94 12.54 8.05
N ARG A 172 -14.39 11.63 8.88
CA ARG A 172 -14.96 10.36 8.47
C ARG A 172 -16.47 10.51 8.21
N ARG A 173 -16.93 9.92 7.12
CA ARG A 173 -18.35 9.75 6.82
C ARG A 173 -18.65 8.28 6.57
N LEU A 174 -19.68 7.78 7.21
CA LEU A 174 -20.14 6.40 7.08
C LEU A 174 -21.20 6.31 5.99
N MET A 175 -21.06 5.33 5.10
CA MET A 175 -22.10 4.94 4.17
C MET A 175 -22.64 3.57 4.60
N VAL A 176 -23.84 3.60 5.18
CA VAL A 176 -24.51 2.38 5.67
C VAL A 176 -25.18 1.64 4.51
N GLY A 177 -25.29 0.33 4.62
CA GLY A 177 -26.08 -0.49 3.70
C GLY A 177 -25.33 -1.01 2.49
N SER A 178 -24.15 -0.50 2.17
CA SER A 178 -23.36 -1.05 1.06
C SER A 178 -21.98 -1.52 1.51
N ARG A 179 -21.50 -2.56 0.89
CA ARG A 179 -20.22 -3.17 1.16
C ARG A 179 -19.62 -3.71 -0.13
N SER A 180 -18.38 -3.37 -0.43
CA SER A 180 -17.67 -4.05 -1.51
C SER A 180 -17.37 -5.50 -1.14
N SER A 181 -17.20 -6.33 -2.15
CA SER A 181 -16.79 -7.71 -2.02
C SER A 181 -15.38 -7.83 -1.43
N CYS A 182 -15.07 -8.98 -0.81
CA CYS A 182 -13.71 -9.34 -0.46
C CYS A 182 -12.83 -9.36 -1.71
N TRP A 183 -11.62 -8.80 -1.63
CA TRP A 183 -10.64 -8.71 -2.71
C TRP A 183 -11.01 -7.76 -3.86
N LEU A 184 -12.24 -7.28 -3.89
CA LEU A 184 -12.71 -6.31 -4.88
C LEU A 184 -12.85 -4.96 -4.19
N SER A 185 -11.97 -4.04 -4.54
CA SER A 185 -11.94 -2.72 -3.92
C SER A 185 -13.03 -1.82 -4.49
N LEU A 186 -13.38 -0.80 -3.73
CA LEU A 186 -14.15 0.32 -4.24
C LEU A 186 -13.39 1.02 -5.36
N ILE A 187 -14.08 1.43 -6.40
CA ILE A 187 -13.50 2.18 -7.51
C ILE A 187 -14.20 3.52 -7.59
N SER A 188 -13.43 4.61 -7.51
CA SER A 188 -13.95 5.96 -7.69
C SER A 188 -13.66 6.47 -9.10
N GLY A 189 -14.68 6.98 -9.77
CA GLY A 189 -14.57 7.55 -11.10
C GLY A 189 -15.82 8.35 -11.49
N ASN A 190 -15.65 9.44 -12.23
CA ASN A 190 -16.74 10.29 -12.75
C ASN A 190 -17.79 10.71 -11.70
N GLY A 191 -17.34 11.05 -10.49
CA GLY A 191 -18.24 11.44 -9.40
C GLY A 191 -19.02 10.29 -8.76
N MET A 192 -18.76 9.05 -9.16
CA MET A 192 -19.42 7.84 -8.63
C MET A 192 -18.42 6.97 -7.88
N ILE A 193 -18.95 6.13 -6.99
CA ILE A 193 -18.21 5.04 -6.37
C ILE A 193 -18.87 3.73 -6.81
N LEU A 194 -18.09 2.91 -7.49
CA LEU A 194 -18.49 1.57 -7.84
C LEU A 194 -18.13 0.65 -6.68
N SER A 195 -19.14 -0.02 -6.14
CA SER A 195 -18.99 -1.04 -5.11
C SER A 195 -19.39 -2.39 -5.71
N PRO A 196 -18.42 -3.21 -6.13
CA PRO A 196 -18.74 -4.54 -6.65
C PRO A 196 -19.45 -5.37 -5.60
N THR A 197 -20.49 -6.10 -6.01
CA THR A 197 -21.26 -6.94 -5.10
C THR A 197 -20.41 -8.04 -4.48
N ALA A 198 -20.83 -8.45 -3.30
CA ALA A 198 -20.12 -9.42 -2.49
C ALA A 198 -19.98 -10.80 -3.18
N SER A 199 -18.81 -11.38 -3.05
CA SER A 199 -18.60 -12.81 -3.29
C SER A 199 -19.28 -13.66 -2.21
N SER A 200 -19.38 -14.96 -2.44
CA SER A 200 -19.96 -15.92 -1.48
C SER A 200 -19.44 -15.69 -0.05
N GLY A 201 -20.34 -15.56 0.90
CA GLY A 201 -20.03 -15.30 2.32
C GLY A 201 -19.84 -13.83 2.70
N CYS A 202 -19.66 -12.93 1.75
CA CYS A 202 -19.56 -11.50 1.98
C CYS A 202 -20.84 -10.82 1.46
N ARG A 203 -21.80 -10.56 2.32
CA ARG A 203 -23.10 -9.99 1.94
C ARG A 203 -23.15 -8.50 2.22
N CYS A 204 -23.68 -7.72 1.28
CA CYS A 204 -24.14 -6.37 1.58
C CYS A 204 -25.28 -6.44 2.59
N ARG A 205 -25.27 -5.56 3.55
CA ARG A 205 -26.39 -5.34 4.44
C ARG A 205 -27.22 -4.20 3.84
N TYR A 206 -28.28 -4.55 3.17
CA TYR A 206 -29.32 -3.58 2.86
C TYR A 206 -30.15 -3.35 4.12
N PRO A 207 -30.58 -2.10 4.38
CA PRO A 207 -31.49 -1.82 5.50
C PRO A 207 -32.81 -2.57 5.35
#